data_bdfec4149892a373433c7785dd81d59a
#
_entry.id   bdfec4149892a373433c7785dd81d59a
#
_cell.length_a   1.000
_cell.length_b   1.000
_cell.length_c   1.000
_cell.angle_alpha   90.00
_cell.angle_beta   90.00
_cell.angle_gamma   90.00
#
_symmetry.space_group_name_H-M   'P 1'
#
loop_
_entity.id
_entity.type
_entity.pdbx_description
1 polymer ?
#
loop_
_entity_poly.entity_id
_entity_poly.type
_entity_poly.pdbx_seq_one_letter_code
_entity_poly.pdbx_strand_id
1 'polypeptide(L)'
;YGDDYISYDTIHNHIITNCIYGYDIDAEAVNILKQGLEDKGKGLSVDKYNIYCEDSLKIKLNDEFDYIIGNPPYIGHKNLDSEYKKYILKEYKQVYKGKADLYFCFYKKIIDNLKDDGVCSIITPRYFLESPSAKDLRTYIDKTTNIVEIIDFLGCEVFKDIGISSCISTL
;
A
#
# COMPACT_ATOMS: atom_id res chain seq x y z
N TYR A 1 -29.69 4.55 -18.29
CA TYR A 1 -29.52 3.78 -17.05
C TYR A 1 -30.90 3.46 -16.57
N GLY A 2 -31.25 2.15 -16.52
CA GLY A 2 -32.57 1.69 -16.11
C GLY A 2 -32.80 1.97 -14.62
N ASP A 3 -34.09 2.11 -14.27
CA ASP A 3 -34.63 2.34 -12.92
C ASP A 3 -34.47 1.12 -11.96
N ASP A 4 -33.35 0.39 -12.05
CA ASP A 4 -33.01 -0.63 -11.07
C ASP A 4 -32.56 0.07 -9.80
N TYR A 5 -33.45 0.23 -8.84
CA TYR A 5 -33.15 0.62 -7.47
C TYR A 5 -32.14 -0.37 -6.88
N ILE A 6 -30.84 -0.04 -6.98
CA ILE A 6 -29.79 -0.80 -6.29
C ILE A 6 -29.97 -0.47 -4.81
N SER A 7 -30.39 -1.46 -4.01
CA SER A 7 -30.53 -1.27 -2.56
C SER A 7 -29.18 -0.99 -1.93
N TYR A 8 -29.14 -0.29 -0.80
CA TYR A 8 -27.91 -0.07 -0.01
C TYR A 8 -27.18 -1.40 0.27
N ASP A 9 -27.92 -2.44 0.56
CA ASP A 9 -27.43 -3.79 0.83
C ASP A 9 -26.66 -4.37 -0.36
N THR A 10 -27.24 -4.25 -1.54
CA THR A 10 -26.65 -4.71 -2.79
C THR A 10 -25.36 -3.93 -3.12
N ILE A 11 -25.38 -2.59 -2.91
CA ILE A 11 -24.19 -1.74 -3.14
C ILE A 11 -23.08 -2.11 -2.17
N HIS A 12 -23.39 -2.26 -0.87
CA HIS A 12 -22.40 -2.61 0.15
C HIS A 12 -21.70 -3.94 -0.15
N ASN A 13 -22.50 -4.99 -0.38
CA ASN A 13 -21.96 -6.30 -0.74
C ASN A 13 -21.13 -6.26 -2.02
N HIS A 14 -21.61 -5.55 -3.05
CA HIS A 14 -20.89 -5.40 -4.32
C HIS A 14 -19.52 -4.72 -4.13
N ILE A 15 -19.47 -3.63 -3.38
CA ILE A 15 -18.21 -2.90 -3.12
C ILE A 15 -17.19 -3.80 -2.40
N ILE A 16 -17.61 -4.48 -1.33
CA ILE A 16 -16.70 -5.32 -0.54
C ILE A 16 -16.25 -6.54 -1.33
N THR A 17 -17.15 -7.15 -2.08
CA THR A 17 -16.85 -8.38 -2.82
C THR A 17 -16.02 -8.13 -4.08
N ASN A 18 -16.21 -6.99 -4.75
CA ASN A 18 -15.66 -6.76 -6.08
C ASN A 18 -14.71 -5.58 -6.19
N CYS A 19 -14.77 -4.60 -5.26
CA CYS A 19 -14.02 -3.35 -5.44
C CYS A 19 -12.92 -3.17 -4.39
N ILE A 20 -13.03 -3.79 -3.20
CA ILE A 20 -12.07 -3.62 -2.11
C ILE A 20 -11.16 -4.84 -1.99
N TYR A 21 -9.86 -4.59 -2.02
CA TYR A 21 -8.81 -5.57 -1.79
C TYR A 21 -7.91 -5.08 -0.65
N GLY A 22 -7.43 -5.99 0.19
CA GLY A 22 -6.52 -5.67 1.27
C GLY A 22 -5.58 -6.81 1.60
N TYR A 23 -4.37 -6.43 1.99
CA TYR A 23 -3.33 -7.36 2.39
C TYR A 23 -2.65 -6.84 3.64
N ASP A 24 -2.59 -7.65 4.68
CA ASP A 24 -1.82 -7.40 5.88
C ASP A 24 -1.19 -8.71 6.35
N ILE A 25 -0.01 -8.63 6.95
CA ILE A 25 0.66 -9.79 7.53
C ILE A 25 0.11 -10.15 8.92
N ASP A 26 -0.58 -9.20 9.55
CA ASP A 26 -1.17 -9.37 10.87
C ASP A 26 -2.61 -9.88 10.78
N ALA A 27 -2.82 -11.10 11.27
CA ALA A 27 -4.13 -11.73 11.29
C ALA A 27 -5.16 -10.97 12.14
N GLU A 28 -4.73 -10.31 13.23
CA GLU A 28 -5.61 -9.51 14.07
C GLU A 28 -6.09 -8.26 13.33
N ALA A 29 -5.18 -7.56 12.65
CA ALA A 29 -5.52 -6.41 11.80
C ALA A 29 -6.52 -6.79 10.69
N VAL A 30 -6.31 -7.93 10.03
CA VAL A 30 -7.24 -8.47 9.02
C VAL A 30 -8.62 -8.74 9.62
N ASN A 31 -8.70 -9.34 10.82
CA ASN A 31 -9.97 -9.62 11.47
C ASN A 31 -10.70 -8.34 11.88
N ILE A 32 -9.99 -7.36 12.45
CA ILE A 32 -10.55 -6.06 12.83
C ILE A 32 -11.11 -5.34 11.58
N LEU A 33 -10.38 -5.38 10.46
CA LEU A 33 -10.85 -4.79 9.21
C LEU A 33 -12.14 -5.45 8.73
N LYS A 34 -12.22 -6.79 8.72
CA LYS A 34 -13.43 -7.50 8.31
C LYS A 34 -14.62 -7.16 9.18
N GLN A 35 -14.45 -7.15 10.51
CA GLN A 35 -15.48 -6.72 11.45
C GLN A 35 -15.94 -5.28 11.19
N GLY A 36 -15.00 -4.35 10.98
CA GLY A 36 -15.31 -2.97 10.66
C GLY A 36 -16.11 -2.80 9.36
N LEU A 37 -15.86 -3.65 8.37
CA LEU A 37 -16.63 -3.69 7.12
C LEU A 37 -18.05 -4.23 7.35
N GLU A 38 -18.22 -5.25 8.18
CA GLU A 38 -19.52 -5.79 8.58
C GLU A 38 -20.33 -4.76 9.38
N ASP A 39 -19.71 -4.08 10.35
CA ASP A 39 -20.35 -3.02 11.14
C ASP A 39 -20.85 -1.87 10.26
N LYS A 40 -20.07 -1.47 9.26
CA LYS A 40 -20.47 -0.47 8.26
C LYS A 40 -21.66 -0.95 7.43
N GLY A 41 -21.75 -2.24 7.16
CA GLY A 41 -22.90 -2.88 6.50
C GLY A 41 -24.13 -3.04 7.40
N LYS A 42 -24.08 -2.63 8.68
CA LYS A 42 -25.19 -2.77 9.61
C LYS A 42 -25.70 -4.21 9.73
N GLY A 43 -24.79 -5.17 9.73
CA GLY A 43 -25.10 -6.60 9.82
C GLY A 43 -25.54 -7.24 8.51
N LEU A 44 -25.33 -6.59 7.38
CA LEU A 44 -25.50 -7.20 6.07
C LEU A 44 -24.45 -8.28 5.86
N SER A 45 -24.86 -9.43 5.35
CA SER A 45 -23.92 -10.49 5.02
C SER A 45 -23.08 -10.10 3.81
N VAL A 46 -21.80 -10.40 3.85
CA VAL A 46 -20.88 -10.22 2.74
C VAL A 46 -20.52 -11.61 2.20
N ASP A 47 -20.70 -11.80 0.90
CA ASP A 47 -20.50 -13.10 0.26
C ASP A 47 -19.02 -13.52 0.27
N LYS A 48 -18.14 -12.55 0.07
CA LYS A 48 -16.69 -12.78 0.00
C LYS A 48 -15.92 -11.52 0.37
N TYR A 49 -14.81 -11.70 1.08
CA TYR A 49 -13.81 -10.65 1.30
C TYR A 49 -12.58 -10.90 0.44
N ASN A 50 -12.10 -9.91 -0.27
CA ASN A 50 -10.78 -9.92 -0.89
C ASN A 50 -9.73 -9.31 0.06
N ILE A 51 -9.82 -9.69 1.34
CA ILE A 51 -8.92 -9.26 2.40
C ILE A 51 -8.14 -10.48 2.90
N TYR A 52 -6.82 -10.42 2.74
CA TYR A 52 -5.93 -11.57 2.92
C TYR A 52 -4.90 -11.30 4.00
N CYS A 53 -4.63 -12.32 4.82
CA CYS A 53 -3.55 -12.32 5.79
C CYS A 53 -2.28 -12.86 5.12
N GLU A 54 -1.58 -12.00 4.37
CA GLU A 54 -0.43 -12.39 3.59
C GLU A 54 0.60 -11.26 3.50
N ASP A 55 1.87 -11.63 3.31
CA ASP A 55 2.94 -10.68 3.01
C ASP A 55 2.80 -10.16 1.57
N SER A 56 2.31 -8.95 1.43
CA SER A 56 2.05 -8.31 0.14
C SER A 56 3.29 -8.20 -0.74
N LEU A 57 4.51 -8.19 -0.18
CA LEU A 57 5.74 -8.20 -0.97
C LEU A 57 6.09 -9.58 -1.53
N LYS A 58 5.55 -10.67 -0.97
CA LYS A 58 5.83 -12.05 -1.43
C LYS A 58 4.78 -12.59 -2.38
N ILE A 59 3.55 -12.16 -2.27
CA ILE A 59 2.47 -12.63 -3.16
C ILE A 59 2.65 -12.07 -4.56
N LYS A 60 2.17 -12.82 -5.54
CA LYS A 60 2.00 -12.33 -6.90
C LYS A 60 0.56 -11.84 -7.04
N LEU A 61 0.39 -10.55 -7.19
CA LEU A 61 -0.90 -9.98 -7.54
C LEU A 61 -1.14 -10.23 -9.03
N ASN A 62 -2.34 -10.69 -9.36
CA ASN A 62 -2.75 -10.94 -10.74
C ASN A 62 -3.74 -9.86 -11.23
N ASP A 63 -4.17 -9.01 -10.30
CA ASP A 63 -5.09 -7.92 -10.56
C ASP A 63 -4.32 -6.60 -10.65
N GLU A 64 -4.76 -5.74 -11.54
CA GLU A 64 -4.33 -4.36 -11.65
C GLU A 64 -5.42 -3.47 -11.04
N PHE A 65 -5.00 -2.47 -10.28
CA PHE A 65 -5.90 -1.63 -9.48
C PHE A 65 -6.03 -0.23 -10.04
N ASP A 66 -7.24 0.32 -9.99
CA ASP A 66 -7.48 1.73 -10.32
C ASP A 66 -6.92 2.65 -9.24
N TYR A 67 -7.03 2.24 -7.96
CA TYR A 67 -6.56 3.01 -6.81
C TYR A 67 -5.85 2.12 -5.81
N ILE A 68 -4.67 2.56 -5.35
CA ILE A 68 -3.96 1.91 -4.24
C ILE A 68 -3.61 2.96 -3.19
N ILE A 69 -3.99 2.71 -1.95
CA ILE A 69 -3.60 3.53 -0.81
C ILE A 69 -2.82 2.69 0.21
N GLY A 70 -1.87 3.31 0.92
CA GLY A 70 -1.09 2.55 1.88
C GLY A 70 -0.25 3.37 2.84
N ASN A 71 0.03 2.74 3.98
CA ASN A 71 1.03 3.16 4.94
C ASN A 71 1.96 1.97 5.18
N PRO A 72 2.97 1.76 4.33
CA PRO A 72 3.86 0.62 4.44
C PRO A 72 4.73 0.69 5.70
N PRO A 73 5.22 -0.44 6.21
CA PRO A 73 6.07 -0.46 7.40
C PRO A 73 7.42 0.21 7.16
N TYR A 74 7.88 1.01 8.14
CA TYR A 74 9.16 1.74 8.11
C TYR A 74 10.26 0.90 8.77
N ILE A 75 10.73 -0.13 8.05
CA ILE A 75 11.71 -1.08 8.57
C ILE A 75 13.03 -0.92 7.82
N GLY A 76 14.04 -0.45 8.53
CA GLY A 76 15.40 -0.32 7.99
C GLY A 76 16.06 -1.68 7.72
N HIS A 77 16.96 -1.74 6.75
CA HIS A 77 17.64 -2.96 6.30
C HIS A 77 18.33 -3.79 7.42
N LYS A 78 18.68 -3.16 8.54
CA LYS A 78 19.32 -3.84 9.68
C LYS A 78 18.34 -4.69 10.49
N ASN A 79 17.05 -4.35 10.43
CA ASN A 79 15.99 -4.97 11.23
C ASN A 79 15.28 -6.11 10.49
N LEU A 80 15.66 -6.39 9.26
CA LEU A 80 15.15 -7.52 8.49
C LEU A 80 15.94 -8.77 8.79
N ASP A 81 15.27 -9.90 8.93
CA ASP A 81 15.93 -11.21 9.03
C ASP A 81 16.72 -11.54 7.75
N SER A 82 17.68 -12.45 7.86
CA SER A 82 18.63 -12.72 6.80
C SER A 82 18.00 -13.34 5.55
N GLU A 83 16.97 -14.20 5.71
CA GLU A 83 16.32 -14.87 4.59
C GLU A 83 15.39 -13.91 3.87
N TYR A 84 14.61 -13.15 4.62
CA TYR A 84 13.73 -12.12 4.06
C TYR A 84 14.54 -11.08 3.29
N LYS A 85 15.68 -10.67 3.84
CA LYS A 85 16.59 -9.75 3.18
C LYS A 85 17.13 -10.29 1.86
N LYS A 86 17.51 -11.57 1.79
CA LYS A 86 17.93 -12.21 0.53
C LYS A 86 16.83 -12.18 -0.50
N TYR A 87 15.59 -12.50 -0.09
CA TYR A 87 14.41 -12.43 -0.95
C TYR A 87 14.22 -11.01 -1.51
N ILE A 88 14.17 -10.00 -0.64
CA ILE A 88 13.99 -8.60 -1.02
C ILE A 88 15.10 -8.11 -1.97
N LEU A 89 16.36 -8.42 -1.69
CA LEU A 89 17.49 -8.06 -2.56
C LEU A 89 17.40 -8.69 -3.95
N LYS A 90 16.80 -9.86 -4.07
CA LYS A 90 16.60 -10.54 -5.35
C LYS A 90 15.42 -9.95 -6.13
N GLU A 91 14.25 -9.89 -5.51
CA GLU A 91 13.01 -9.54 -6.19
C GLU A 91 12.86 -8.02 -6.43
N TYR A 92 13.38 -7.20 -5.49
CA TYR A 92 13.25 -5.74 -5.50
C TYR A 92 14.56 -5.00 -5.82
N LYS A 93 15.52 -5.66 -6.48
CA LYS A 93 16.86 -5.13 -6.79
C LYS A 93 16.87 -3.78 -7.53
N GLN A 94 15.78 -3.42 -8.17
CA GLN A 94 15.64 -2.14 -8.90
C GLN A 94 15.55 -0.94 -7.95
N VAL A 95 14.94 -1.12 -6.78
CA VAL A 95 14.67 -0.04 -5.82
C VAL A 95 15.36 -0.27 -4.47
N TYR A 96 15.76 -1.52 -4.17
CA TYR A 96 16.31 -1.92 -2.88
C TYR A 96 17.78 -2.30 -3.00
N LYS A 97 18.67 -1.38 -2.59
CA LYS A 97 20.12 -1.58 -2.58
C LYS A 97 20.75 -0.92 -1.34
N GLY A 98 21.84 -1.48 -0.87
CA GLY A 98 22.63 -0.90 0.21
C GLY A 98 21.85 -0.72 1.52
N LYS A 99 21.69 0.53 1.96
CA LYS A 99 20.96 0.92 3.18
C LYS A 99 19.51 1.29 2.92
N ALA A 100 18.88 0.67 1.94
CA ALA A 100 17.49 0.92 1.60
C ALA A 100 16.53 0.46 2.71
N ASP A 101 15.39 1.11 2.83
CA ASP A 101 14.32 0.70 3.71
C ASP A 101 13.27 -0.14 2.98
N LEU A 102 12.55 -0.95 3.75
CA LEU A 102 11.56 -1.88 3.21
C LEU A 102 10.46 -1.18 2.42
N TYR A 103 10.04 0.02 2.83
CA TYR A 103 8.99 0.76 2.13
C TYR A 103 9.35 1.12 0.67
N PHE A 104 10.64 1.10 0.28
CA PHE A 104 11.03 1.26 -1.12
C PHE A 104 10.46 0.14 -2.00
N CYS A 105 10.40 -1.08 -1.44
CA CYS A 105 9.81 -2.23 -2.12
C CYS A 105 8.30 -2.07 -2.30
N PHE A 106 7.64 -1.45 -1.34
CA PHE A 106 6.21 -1.16 -1.45
C PHE A 106 5.90 -0.16 -2.56
N TYR A 107 6.72 0.87 -2.76
CA TYR A 107 6.56 1.75 -3.93
C TYR A 107 6.58 0.94 -5.23
N LYS A 108 7.60 0.09 -5.40
CA LYS A 108 7.67 -0.76 -6.60
C LYS A 108 6.46 -1.69 -6.70
N LYS A 109 6.11 -2.36 -5.60
CA LYS A 109 4.98 -3.29 -5.59
C LYS A 109 3.67 -2.61 -5.96
N ILE A 110 3.42 -1.43 -5.43
CA ILE A 110 2.23 -0.63 -5.70
C ILE A 110 2.21 -0.20 -7.16
N ILE A 111 3.27 0.42 -7.64
CA ILE A 111 3.36 0.93 -9.01
C ILE A 111 3.21 -0.20 -10.04
N ASP A 112 3.84 -1.36 -9.82
CA ASP A 112 3.76 -2.51 -10.72
C ASP A 112 2.34 -3.14 -10.80
N ASN A 113 1.44 -2.78 -9.89
CA ASN A 113 0.08 -3.30 -9.85
C ASN A 113 -1.00 -2.22 -10.04
N LEU A 114 -0.62 -1.03 -10.45
CA LEU A 114 -1.57 -0.02 -10.94
C LEU A 114 -1.90 -0.28 -12.40
N LYS A 115 -3.12 0.02 -12.79
CA LYS A 115 -3.50 0.19 -14.20
C LYS A 115 -2.76 1.39 -14.81
N ASP A 116 -2.74 1.50 -16.13
CA ASP A 116 -2.06 2.60 -16.85
C ASP A 116 -2.51 3.99 -16.37
N ASP A 117 -3.81 4.17 -16.10
CA ASP A 117 -4.39 5.40 -15.57
C ASP A 117 -4.67 5.33 -14.05
N GLY A 118 -4.11 4.34 -13.37
CA GLY A 118 -4.31 4.12 -11.94
C GLY A 118 -3.58 5.16 -11.09
N VAL A 119 -4.09 5.41 -9.90
CA VAL A 119 -3.52 6.37 -8.95
C VAL A 119 -3.18 5.68 -7.63
N CYS A 120 -2.00 5.95 -7.10
CA CYS A 120 -1.68 5.55 -5.73
C CYS A 120 -1.40 6.75 -4.84
N SER A 121 -1.73 6.62 -3.55
CA SER A 121 -1.39 7.59 -2.52
C SER A 121 -0.79 6.88 -1.31
N ILE A 122 0.45 7.20 -0.98
CA ILE A 122 1.25 6.46 0.01
C ILE A 122 1.84 7.44 1.01
N ILE A 123 1.64 7.18 2.29
CA ILE A 123 2.33 7.91 3.35
C ILE A 123 3.61 7.16 3.75
N THR A 124 4.75 7.85 3.73
CA THR A 124 6.07 7.26 4.00
C THR A 124 6.99 8.27 4.68
N PRO A 125 8.14 7.83 5.23
CA PRO A 125 9.18 8.76 5.65
C PRO A 125 9.64 9.64 4.49
N ARG A 126 9.69 10.96 4.74
CA ARG A 126 10.05 11.96 3.71
C ARG A 126 11.49 11.86 3.19
N TYR A 127 12.37 11.22 3.94
CA TYR A 127 13.80 11.22 3.60
C TYR A 127 14.12 10.56 2.25
N PHE A 128 13.22 9.78 1.65
CA PHE A 128 13.45 9.27 0.30
C PHE A 128 13.56 10.39 -0.74
N LEU A 129 13.00 11.55 -0.48
CA LEU A 129 13.09 12.71 -1.38
C LEU A 129 14.52 13.20 -1.53
N GLU A 130 15.36 13.09 -0.49
CA GLU A 130 16.69 13.67 -0.41
C GLU A 130 17.82 12.65 -0.27
N SER A 131 17.55 11.52 0.39
CA SER A 131 18.57 10.53 0.73
C SER A 131 19.29 9.95 -0.50
N PRO A 132 20.61 9.86 -0.48
CA PRO A 132 21.38 9.16 -1.51
C PRO A 132 20.98 7.70 -1.67
N SER A 133 20.58 7.02 -0.58
CA SER A 133 20.16 5.62 -0.60
C SER A 133 18.86 5.39 -1.38
N ALA A 134 18.03 6.43 -1.55
CA ALA A 134 16.78 6.38 -2.29
C ALA A 134 16.92 6.80 -3.78
N LYS A 135 18.13 6.99 -4.29
CA LYS A 135 18.34 7.38 -5.69
C LYS A 135 17.67 6.42 -6.67
N ASP A 136 17.83 5.12 -6.43
CA ASP A 136 17.26 4.11 -7.32
C ASP A 136 15.72 4.12 -7.27
N LEU A 137 15.13 4.32 -6.08
CA LEU A 137 13.69 4.49 -5.92
C LEU A 137 13.18 5.74 -6.70
N ARG A 138 13.81 6.89 -6.51
CA ARG A 138 13.42 8.11 -7.25
C ARG A 138 13.52 7.92 -8.76
N THR A 139 14.59 7.27 -9.23
CA THR A 139 14.76 6.94 -10.65
C THR A 139 13.69 5.99 -11.15
N TYR A 140 13.25 5.05 -10.30
CA TYR A 140 12.17 4.12 -10.63
C TYR A 140 10.84 4.86 -10.77
N ILE A 141 10.48 5.69 -9.78
CA ILE A 141 9.27 6.53 -9.82
C ILE A 141 9.25 7.41 -11.08
N ASP A 142 10.33 8.15 -11.33
CA ASP A 142 10.46 9.07 -12.48
C ASP A 142 10.28 8.39 -13.85
N LYS A 143 10.65 7.11 -13.95
CA LYS A 143 10.54 6.34 -15.20
C LYS A 143 9.22 5.62 -15.40
N THR A 144 8.48 5.38 -14.35
CA THR A 144 7.32 4.48 -14.38
C THR A 144 6.00 5.17 -14.05
N THR A 145 6.05 6.37 -13.47
CA THR A 145 4.85 7.10 -13.06
C THR A 145 4.99 8.60 -13.32
N ASN A 146 3.88 9.32 -13.16
CA ASN A 146 3.87 10.77 -13.04
C ASN A 146 3.56 11.17 -11.59
N ILE A 147 4.33 12.11 -11.05
CA ILE A 147 4.04 12.64 -9.71
C ILE A 147 2.88 13.61 -9.83
N VAL A 148 1.76 13.27 -9.19
CA VAL A 148 0.57 14.14 -9.13
C VAL A 148 0.76 15.17 -8.02
N GLU A 149 1.15 14.73 -6.82
CA GLU A 149 1.31 15.60 -5.66
C GLU A 149 2.29 14.99 -4.64
N ILE A 150 3.04 15.85 -3.94
CA ILE A 150 3.77 15.48 -2.74
C ILE A 150 3.40 16.45 -1.63
N ILE A 151 2.80 15.94 -0.56
CA ILE A 151 2.52 16.68 0.67
C ILE A 151 3.61 16.37 1.67
N ASP A 152 4.55 17.27 1.87
CA ASP A 152 5.62 17.16 2.86
C ASP A 152 5.20 17.81 4.17
N PHE A 153 5.15 17.04 5.24
CA PHE A 153 4.76 17.55 6.56
C PHE A 153 5.89 18.33 7.27
N LEU A 154 7.07 18.46 6.66
CA LEU A 154 8.21 19.29 7.11
C LEU A 154 8.59 19.10 8.59
N GLY A 155 8.47 17.89 9.12
CA GLY A 155 8.79 17.57 10.50
C GLY A 155 7.61 17.74 11.48
N CYS A 156 6.43 18.14 11.01
CA CYS A 156 5.23 18.05 11.82
C CYS A 156 4.96 16.59 12.20
N GLU A 157 4.63 16.34 13.44
CA GLU A 157 4.31 15.01 13.93
C GLU A 157 2.93 14.57 13.41
N VAL A 158 2.92 13.64 12.48
CA VAL A 158 1.69 13.07 11.91
C VAL A 158 1.18 11.93 12.79
N PHE A 159 2.11 11.13 13.33
CA PHE A 159 1.81 10.02 14.22
C PHE A 159 2.46 10.27 15.57
N LYS A 160 1.68 10.25 16.65
CA LYS A 160 2.19 10.45 18.00
C LYS A 160 3.31 9.43 18.33
N ASP A 161 4.35 9.92 18.97
CA ASP A 161 5.46 9.13 19.51
C ASP A 161 6.34 8.37 18.49
N ILE A 162 6.15 8.60 17.18
CA ILE A 162 6.93 7.91 16.15
C ILE A 162 8.20 8.67 15.74
N GLY A 163 8.23 9.99 15.93
CA GLY A 163 9.43 10.83 15.67
C GLY A 163 9.95 10.80 14.22
N ILE A 164 9.13 10.34 13.26
CA ILE A 164 9.47 10.25 11.84
C ILE A 164 8.77 11.36 11.07
N SER A 165 9.56 12.17 10.38
CA SER A 165 9.04 13.13 9.42
C SER A 165 8.51 12.41 8.19
N SER A 166 7.22 12.56 7.94
CA SER A 166 6.51 11.85 6.87
C SER A 166 6.15 12.78 5.70
N CYS A 167 5.84 12.18 4.57
CA CYS A 167 5.18 12.84 3.44
C CYS A 167 4.14 11.90 2.82
N ILE A 168 3.17 12.47 2.11
CA ILE A 168 2.26 11.72 1.24
C ILE A 168 2.72 11.94 -0.19
N SER A 169 2.86 10.86 -0.94
CA SER A 169 3.15 10.88 -2.38
C SER A 169 1.95 10.33 -3.13
N THR A 170 1.39 11.13 -4.03
CA THR A 170 0.35 10.70 -4.97
C THR A 170 0.98 10.61 -6.37
N LEU A 171 0.90 9.43 -6.96
CA LEU A 171 1.53 9.09 -8.23
C LEU A 171 0.48 8.57 -9.19
#